data_e9f55936d569f8df8eaf6894d05d7b47
#
_entry.id   e9f55936d569f8df8eaf6894d05d7b47
#
_cell.length_a   1.000
_cell.length_b   1.000
_cell.length_c   1.000
_cell.angle_alpha   90.00
_cell.angle_beta   90.00
_cell.angle_gamma   90.00
#
_symmetry.space_group_name_H-M   'P 1'
#
loop_
_entity.id
_entity.type
_entity.pdbx_description
1 polymer ?
#
loop_
_entity_poly.entity_id
_entity_poly.type
_entity_poly.pdbx_seq_one_letter_code
_entity_poly.pdbx_strand_id
1 'polypeptide(L)'
;MSLKSFPLPPLPIDRRRLLIGGAGAAAGLMLPQSMLAQTRLQITEGNVAPLPIAITTFVPGSPSDAEVGAGVTQVITNNLKRSGLFNPIDQAAFIERISNIDVAPQFQNWKTINAQALVTGRMTRQQDGRLKAEFRLWDVASGQQLTGQQYFTSPEYWRRIAHIISDQIYERLTGDKGYFDSRVVFVDETGPKERRVKRLAIMDQDGANVRYLTRGSDLVLTPRFSPSTQEITYMEFGQGDPRVYLFNIETGQREIVGNFPGMTFAPRFSPDGQRVIMSLQQGGNSNLFVMDLRSRSTTRLTDTPAIDTSPSYSPDGSRICFESDRGGKPQIYVMAAGGGPAQRISFSKDDTNGSYSTPVWSPRGDYIAFTKQGGGQFAIGIMKPDGSGERILTAGFHNEGPTFAPNGRVVMFFRDPGGNAGPSLFTVDISGRNEQKVPTPGFASDPAWSPLLSSTSG
;
A
#
# COMPACT_ATOMS: atom_id res chain seq x y z
N MET A 1 -9.18 54.49 -14.36
CA MET A 1 -7.81 54.96 -14.09
C MET A 1 -6.86 53.74 -14.10
N SER A 2 -6.12 53.59 -15.18
CA SER A 2 -5.26 52.46 -15.48
C SER A 2 -3.84 52.83 -15.09
N LEU A 3 -3.17 52.04 -14.26
CA LEU A 3 -1.74 52.19 -13.97
C LEU A 3 -0.99 51.13 -14.78
N LYS A 4 -0.22 51.63 -15.77
CA LYS A 4 0.71 50.89 -16.59
C LYS A 4 1.99 50.64 -15.79
N SER A 5 2.41 49.37 -15.71
CA SER A 5 3.76 48.96 -15.25
C SER A 5 4.73 48.97 -16.42
N PHE A 6 5.87 49.67 -16.24
CA PHE A 6 7.02 49.67 -17.18
C PHE A 6 8.00 48.57 -16.79
N PRO A 7 8.63 47.86 -17.75
CA PRO A 7 9.73 46.95 -17.48
C PRO A 7 11.08 47.70 -17.50
N LEU A 8 11.94 47.33 -16.54
CA LEU A 8 13.35 47.77 -16.50
C LEU A 8 14.22 46.90 -17.45
N PRO A 9 15.23 47.49 -18.12
CA PRO A 9 16.08 46.76 -19.03
C PRO A 9 17.17 45.96 -18.30
N PRO A 10 17.72 44.88 -18.92
CA PRO A 10 18.80 44.09 -18.35
C PRO A 10 20.17 44.74 -18.51
N LEU A 11 21.00 44.68 -17.47
CA LEU A 11 22.39 45.09 -17.47
C LEU A 11 23.26 43.98 -18.12
N PRO A 12 24.28 44.37 -18.94
CA PRO A 12 25.16 43.40 -19.58
C PRO A 12 26.26 42.94 -18.62
N ILE A 13 26.47 41.61 -18.56
CA ILE A 13 27.61 40.98 -17.89
C ILE A 13 28.75 40.88 -18.89
N ASP A 14 29.80 41.67 -18.69
CA ASP A 14 31.02 41.60 -19.47
C ASP A 14 31.94 40.47 -18.95
N ARG A 15 32.18 39.52 -19.81
CA ARG A 15 33.13 38.41 -19.62
C ARG A 15 34.47 38.88 -20.20
N ARG A 16 35.39 39.38 -19.36
CA ARG A 16 36.85 39.30 -19.57
C ARG A 16 37.56 40.20 -18.60
N ARG A 17 38.19 39.64 -17.58
CA ARG A 17 39.58 39.93 -17.21
C ARG A 17 40.08 38.94 -16.17
N LEU A 18 41.00 38.19 -16.64
CA LEU A 18 41.81 37.21 -15.94
C LEU A 18 43.04 37.94 -15.35
N LEU A 19 43.52 37.36 -14.24
CA LEU A 19 44.92 37.23 -13.81
C LEU A 19 45.51 38.27 -12.86
N ILE A 20 46.07 37.69 -11.83
CA ILE A 20 47.37 37.81 -11.17
C ILE A 20 47.34 38.41 -9.75
N GLY A 21 47.78 37.56 -8.81
CA GLY A 21 48.69 37.93 -7.76
C GLY A 21 48.20 37.75 -6.33
N GLY A 22 48.83 36.84 -5.59
CA GLY A 22 48.83 36.89 -4.14
C GLY A 22 48.72 35.51 -3.43
N ALA A 23 49.87 34.85 -3.32
CA ALA A 23 50.04 33.74 -2.39
C ALA A 23 49.87 34.21 -0.94
N GLY A 24 48.82 33.77 -0.27
CA GLY A 24 48.60 33.91 1.16
C GLY A 24 48.16 32.56 1.71
N ALA A 25 49.09 31.81 2.29
CA ALA A 25 48.80 30.55 2.97
C ALA A 25 48.01 30.84 4.25
N ALA A 26 46.69 30.71 4.16
CA ALA A 26 45.82 30.48 5.33
C ALA A 26 45.50 29.00 5.40
N ALA A 27 46.25 28.25 6.19
CA ALA A 27 45.91 26.90 6.60
C ALA A 27 44.69 26.98 7.50
N GLY A 28 43.51 27.01 6.89
CA GLY A 28 42.25 26.77 7.55
C GLY A 28 42.22 25.29 7.91
N LEU A 29 42.32 24.98 9.18
CA LEU A 29 41.98 23.68 9.77
C LEU A 29 40.54 23.38 9.37
N MET A 30 40.33 22.69 8.25
CA MET A 30 39.09 21.94 8.00
C MET A 30 39.10 20.80 8.99
N LEU A 31 38.47 21.02 10.14
CA LEU A 31 37.97 19.93 10.96
C LEU A 31 37.03 19.12 10.06
N PRO A 32 37.27 17.81 9.93
CA PRO A 32 36.29 16.98 9.25
C PRO A 32 35.00 17.12 10.08
N GLN A 33 33.95 17.73 9.50
CA GLN A 33 32.62 17.52 9.97
C GLN A 33 32.41 16.02 9.83
N SER A 34 32.56 15.30 10.94
CA SER A 34 32.10 13.94 11.07
C SER A 34 30.63 14.02 10.70
N MET A 35 30.27 13.60 9.49
CA MET A 35 28.92 13.24 9.15
C MET A 35 28.56 12.13 10.13
N LEU A 36 27.92 12.50 11.24
CA LEU A 36 27.29 11.55 12.12
C LEU A 36 26.28 10.80 11.24
N ALA A 37 26.61 9.56 10.92
CA ALA A 37 25.77 8.71 10.11
C ALA A 37 24.43 8.62 10.84
N GLN A 38 23.41 9.29 10.31
CA GLN A 38 22.06 9.22 10.86
C GLN A 38 21.57 7.79 10.72
N THR A 39 20.94 7.26 11.76
CA THR A 39 20.31 5.93 11.72
C THR A 39 19.31 5.87 10.58
N ARG A 40 19.65 5.13 9.53
CA ARG A 40 18.81 4.87 8.39
C ARG A 40 18.95 3.42 7.99
N LEU A 41 17.82 2.73 7.93
CA LEU A 41 17.77 1.35 7.48
C LEU A 41 17.94 1.31 5.96
N GLN A 42 19.00 0.69 5.45
CA GLN A 42 19.13 0.45 4.01
C GLN A 42 18.33 -0.80 3.66
N ILE A 43 17.17 -0.60 3.05
CA ILE A 43 16.35 -1.70 2.51
C ILE A 43 16.95 -2.12 1.18
N THR A 44 17.95 -2.98 1.23
CA THR A 44 18.46 -3.69 0.06
C THR A 44 17.67 -4.99 -0.12
N GLU A 45 17.72 -5.60 -1.31
CA GLU A 45 17.06 -6.89 -1.59
C GLU A 45 17.59 -8.06 -0.75
N GLY A 46 18.55 -7.79 0.14
CA GLY A 46 19.18 -8.76 1.05
C GLY A 46 18.48 -8.90 2.42
N ASN A 47 19.12 -9.70 3.27
CA ASN A 47 18.66 -9.95 4.64
C ASN A 47 18.93 -8.72 5.53
N VAL A 48 17.94 -7.88 5.73
CA VAL A 48 18.01 -6.75 6.66
C VAL A 48 17.61 -7.25 8.05
N ALA A 49 18.50 -7.15 9.02
CA ALA A 49 18.14 -7.40 10.42
C ALA A 49 17.15 -6.31 10.87
N PRO A 50 16.00 -6.68 11.47
CA PRO A 50 15.03 -5.69 11.93
C PRO A 50 15.67 -4.73 12.95
N LEU A 51 15.42 -3.43 12.76
CA LEU A 51 15.98 -2.36 13.60
C LEU A 51 15.36 -2.40 15.00
N PRO A 52 16.14 -2.55 16.08
CA PRO A 52 15.63 -2.49 17.44
C PRO A 52 15.13 -1.08 17.77
N ILE A 53 13.85 -0.97 18.10
CA ILE A 53 13.17 0.29 18.39
C ILE A 53 12.45 0.23 19.72
N ALA A 54 12.66 1.24 20.56
CA ALA A 54 11.89 1.42 21.79
C ALA A 54 10.72 2.39 21.53
N ILE A 55 9.51 1.99 21.91
CA ILE A 55 8.30 2.79 21.75
C ILE A 55 7.68 2.93 23.13
N THR A 56 7.81 4.13 23.73
CA THR A 56 7.28 4.38 25.07
C THR A 56 5.77 4.60 25.02
N THR A 57 5.10 4.30 26.14
CA THR A 57 3.69 4.66 26.27
C THR A 57 3.54 6.17 26.13
N PHE A 58 2.61 6.60 25.29
CA PHE A 58 2.30 8.02 25.10
C PHE A 58 1.80 8.60 26.41
N VAL A 59 2.50 9.63 26.91
CA VAL A 59 2.20 10.29 28.18
C VAL A 59 0.81 10.92 28.09
N PRO A 60 -0.13 10.55 28.97
CA PRO A 60 -1.45 11.16 28.95
C PRO A 60 -1.42 12.59 29.51
N GLY A 61 -2.14 13.51 28.89
CA GLY A 61 -2.32 14.87 29.37
C GLY A 61 -3.23 14.93 30.60
N SER A 62 -4.11 13.94 30.74
CA SER A 62 -5.00 13.73 31.86
C SER A 62 -5.24 12.24 32.09
N PRO A 63 -5.70 11.79 33.27
CA PRO A 63 -6.04 10.38 33.52
C PRO A 63 -7.02 9.79 32.48
N SER A 64 -7.94 10.58 31.96
CA SER A 64 -8.91 10.16 30.93
C SER A 64 -8.28 9.88 29.56
N ASP A 65 -7.06 10.35 29.30
CA ASP A 65 -6.34 10.16 28.03
C ASP A 65 -5.42 8.93 28.07
N ALA A 66 -5.28 8.27 29.24
CA ALA A 66 -4.34 7.17 29.43
C ALA A 66 -4.63 5.96 28.55
N GLU A 67 -5.90 5.59 28.40
CA GLU A 67 -6.33 4.47 27.54
C GLU A 67 -6.00 4.73 26.08
N VAL A 68 -6.31 5.94 25.59
CA VAL A 68 -6.02 6.32 24.20
C VAL A 68 -4.51 6.39 23.97
N GLY A 69 -3.73 6.93 24.92
CA GLY A 69 -2.27 6.96 24.83
C GLY A 69 -1.65 5.56 24.75
N ALA A 70 -2.12 4.62 25.55
CA ALA A 70 -1.72 3.23 25.50
C ALA A 70 -2.13 2.57 24.17
N GLY A 71 -3.36 2.84 23.70
CA GLY A 71 -3.87 2.34 22.42
C GLY A 71 -3.03 2.82 21.22
N VAL A 72 -2.70 4.10 21.16
CA VAL A 72 -1.82 4.67 20.11
C VAL A 72 -0.46 3.98 20.12
N THR A 73 0.15 3.82 21.30
CA THR A 73 1.43 3.12 21.45
C THR A 73 1.36 1.69 20.90
N GLN A 74 0.30 0.96 21.26
CA GLN A 74 0.11 -0.42 20.82
C GLN A 74 -0.05 -0.53 19.30
N VAL A 75 -0.82 0.37 18.67
CA VAL A 75 -1.00 0.38 17.21
C VAL A 75 0.32 0.68 16.51
N ILE A 76 1.09 1.68 16.97
CA ILE A 76 2.40 2.00 16.40
C ILE A 76 3.34 0.79 16.53
N THR A 77 3.39 0.16 17.70
CA THR A 77 4.22 -1.02 17.96
C THR A 77 3.87 -2.16 17.00
N ASN A 78 2.57 -2.46 16.83
CA ASN A 78 2.09 -3.52 15.96
C ASN A 78 2.38 -3.21 14.48
N ASN A 79 2.16 -1.99 14.03
CA ASN A 79 2.43 -1.57 12.66
C ASN A 79 3.91 -1.76 12.29
N LEU A 80 4.80 -1.21 13.12
CA LEU A 80 6.24 -1.30 12.87
C LEU A 80 6.72 -2.76 12.92
N LYS A 81 6.25 -3.55 13.90
CA LYS A 81 6.56 -4.98 13.99
C LYS A 81 6.09 -5.74 12.75
N ARG A 82 4.85 -5.50 12.31
CA ARG A 82 4.26 -6.18 11.14
C ARG A 82 4.97 -5.86 9.83
N SER A 83 5.64 -4.73 9.72
CA SER A 83 6.46 -4.42 8.54
C SER A 83 7.66 -5.35 8.35
N GLY A 84 8.09 -6.06 9.41
CA GLY A 84 9.27 -6.91 9.39
C GLY A 84 10.60 -6.15 9.42
N LEU A 85 10.57 -4.82 9.35
CA LEU A 85 11.77 -3.97 9.32
C LEU A 85 12.18 -3.47 10.70
N PHE A 86 11.31 -3.61 11.69
CA PHE A 86 11.54 -3.16 13.06
C PHE A 86 11.31 -4.28 14.07
N ASN A 87 12.12 -4.26 15.10
CA ASN A 87 11.99 -5.13 16.27
C ASN A 87 11.67 -4.28 17.51
N PRO A 88 10.38 -4.04 17.82
CA PRO A 88 10.01 -3.31 19.04
C PRO A 88 10.50 -4.04 20.28
N ILE A 89 11.22 -3.31 21.14
CA ILE A 89 11.74 -3.80 22.41
C ILE A 89 10.58 -3.85 23.42
N ASP A 90 10.49 -4.94 24.17
CA ASP A 90 9.50 -5.09 25.23
C ASP A 90 9.62 -3.96 26.26
N GLN A 91 8.50 -3.31 26.59
CA GLN A 91 8.46 -2.23 27.56
C GLN A 91 8.91 -2.67 28.96
N ALA A 92 8.81 -3.96 29.30
CA ALA A 92 9.32 -4.49 30.54
C ALA A 92 10.85 -4.37 30.69
N ALA A 93 11.57 -4.24 29.57
CA ALA A 93 13.02 -4.02 29.55
C ALA A 93 13.42 -2.54 29.72
N PHE A 94 12.48 -1.61 29.72
CA PHE A 94 12.78 -0.17 29.76
C PHE A 94 13.29 0.23 31.16
N ILE A 95 14.49 0.80 31.19
CA ILE A 95 15.14 1.30 32.40
C ILE A 95 14.58 2.67 32.79
N GLU A 96 14.29 3.50 31.80
CA GLU A 96 13.74 4.84 31.98
C GLU A 96 12.24 4.87 31.64
N ARG A 97 11.48 5.56 32.49
CA ARG A 97 10.07 5.89 32.22
C ARG A 97 9.96 7.34 31.80
N ILE A 98 9.47 7.55 30.59
CA ILE A 98 9.23 8.89 30.04
C ILE A 98 7.91 9.42 30.59
N SER A 99 8.00 10.47 31.43
CA SER A 99 6.85 11.19 32.00
C SER A 99 6.66 12.58 31.38
N ASN A 100 7.69 13.10 30.72
CA ASN A 100 7.66 14.39 30.05
C ASN A 100 8.45 14.31 28.74
N ILE A 101 7.78 14.50 27.61
CA ILE A 101 8.42 14.45 26.27
C ILE A 101 9.22 15.72 25.95
N ASP A 102 9.05 16.80 26.70
CA ASP A 102 9.76 18.06 26.49
C ASP A 102 11.19 18.03 27.06
N VAL A 103 11.50 17.01 27.85
CA VAL A 103 12.86 16.72 28.36
C VAL A 103 13.50 15.65 27.47
N ALA A 104 14.78 15.86 27.15
CA ALA A 104 15.54 14.87 26.39
C ALA A 104 15.69 13.57 27.18
N PRO A 105 15.48 12.38 26.54
CA PRO A 105 15.68 11.09 27.20
C PRO A 105 17.13 10.88 27.69
N GLN A 106 17.30 10.03 28.67
CA GLN A 106 18.63 9.60 29.16
C GLN A 106 19.14 8.48 28.20
N PHE A 107 19.72 8.86 27.07
CA PHE A 107 20.08 7.93 25.99
C PHE A 107 20.96 6.76 26.43
N GLN A 108 21.72 6.89 27.51
CA GLN A 108 22.52 5.79 28.02
C GLN A 108 21.66 4.60 28.48
N ASN A 109 20.49 4.84 29.07
CA ASN A 109 19.55 3.80 29.48
C ASN A 109 19.02 3.01 28.27
N TRP A 110 18.76 3.70 27.17
CA TRP A 110 18.27 3.11 25.90
C TRP A 110 19.37 2.36 25.15
N LYS A 111 20.62 2.83 25.21
CA LYS A 111 21.79 2.11 24.68
C LYS A 111 22.00 0.78 25.40
N THR A 112 21.81 0.75 26.71
CA THR A 112 21.97 -0.46 27.55
C THR A 112 21.03 -1.59 27.12
N ILE A 113 19.83 -1.27 26.64
CA ILE A 113 18.88 -2.25 26.12
C ILE A 113 18.96 -2.43 24.59
N ASN A 114 20.05 -1.97 23.96
CA ASN A 114 20.31 -2.06 22.51
C ASN A 114 19.26 -1.37 21.62
N ALA A 115 18.54 -0.36 22.10
CA ALA A 115 17.67 0.43 21.26
C ALA A 115 18.52 1.28 20.28
N GLN A 116 18.18 1.25 19.00
CA GLN A 116 18.79 2.12 17.99
C GLN A 116 17.95 3.37 17.73
N ALA A 117 16.63 3.23 17.81
CA ALA A 117 15.67 4.32 17.74
C ALA A 117 14.75 4.32 18.97
N LEU A 118 14.31 5.51 19.35
CA LEU A 118 13.39 5.70 20.47
C LEU A 118 12.23 6.60 20.04
N VAL A 119 11.01 6.18 20.28
CA VAL A 119 9.78 6.96 20.09
C VAL A 119 9.22 7.37 21.45
N THR A 120 9.06 8.67 21.65
CA THR A 120 8.37 9.24 22.80
C THR A 120 7.16 10.02 22.32
N GLY A 121 6.08 10.05 23.09
CA GLY A 121 4.87 10.77 22.67
C GLY A 121 3.99 11.20 23.83
N ARG A 122 3.04 12.09 23.52
CA ARG A 122 2.04 12.59 24.45
C ARG A 122 0.67 12.64 23.77
N MET A 123 -0.37 12.27 24.49
CA MET A 123 -1.76 12.37 24.08
C MET A 123 -2.48 13.33 25.01
N THR A 124 -3.10 14.36 24.45
CA THR A 124 -3.78 15.40 25.23
C THR A 124 -5.15 15.74 24.61
N ARG A 125 -6.20 15.73 25.44
CA ARG A 125 -7.50 16.22 25.01
C ARG A 125 -7.51 17.76 25.07
N GLN A 126 -7.96 18.36 23.97
CA GLN A 126 -8.08 19.82 23.87
C GLN A 126 -9.42 20.29 24.44
N GLN A 127 -9.54 21.60 24.68
CA GLN A 127 -10.77 22.21 25.21
C GLN A 127 -11.98 22.04 24.28
N ASP A 128 -11.75 21.95 22.97
CA ASP A 128 -12.77 21.70 21.95
C ASP A 128 -13.14 20.20 21.80
N GLY A 129 -12.58 19.34 22.65
CA GLY A 129 -12.83 17.91 22.67
C GLY A 129 -11.94 17.08 21.74
N ARG A 130 -11.20 17.70 20.82
CA ARG A 130 -10.26 16.98 19.96
C ARG A 130 -9.10 16.39 20.74
N LEU A 131 -8.52 15.33 20.17
CA LEU A 131 -7.27 14.76 20.66
C LEU A 131 -6.10 15.41 19.92
N LYS A 132 -5.05 15.74 20.68
CA LYS A 132 -3.74 16.15 20.17
C LYS A 132 -2.74 15.06 20.48
N ALA A 133 -2.13 14.47 19.45
CA ALA A 133 -1.02 13.55 19.57
C ALA A 133 0.28 14.26 19.19
N GLU A 134 1.26 14.19 20.05
CA GLU A 134 2.62 14.70 19.82
C GLU A 134 3.57 13.52 19.90
N PHE A 135 4.54 13.42 18.98
CA PHE A 135 5.59 12.41 19.08
C PHE A 135 6.94 12.97 18.69
N ARG A 136 7.99 12.32 19.20
CA ARG A 136 9.38 12.56 18.84
C ARG A 136 10.07 11.24 18.56
N LEU A 137 10.84 11.21 17.51
CA LEU A 137 11.70 10.09 17.15
C LEU A 137 13.15 10.49 17.35
N TRP A 138 13.90 9.67 18.07
CA TRP A 138 15.28 9.93 18.45
C TRP A 138 16.21 8.86 17.88
N ASP A 139 17.38 9.26 17.43
CA ASP A 139 18.53 8.39 17.23
C ASP A 139 19.22 8.18 18.57
N VAL A 140 19.21 6.94 19.06
CA VAL A 140 19.75 6.64 20.40
C VAL A 140 21.28 6.75 20.43
N ALA A 141 21.96 6.45 19.33
CA ALA A 141 23.42 6.51 19.27
C ALA A 141 23.94 7.94 19.39
N SER A 142 23.37 8.86 18.63
CA SER A 142 23.77 10.27 18.61
C SER A 142 23.04 11.14 19.63
N GLY A 143 21.89 10.69 20.15
CA GLY A 143 21.00 11.48 20.99
C GLY A 143 20.26 12.60 20.24
N GLN A 144 20.28 12.58 18.91
CA GLN A 144 19.62 13.60 18.11
C GLN A 144 18.14 13.26 17.85
N GLN A 145 17.29 14.28 17.89
CA GLN A 145 15.90 14.14 17.43
C GLN A 145 15.87 14.08 15.90
N LEU A 146 15.40 12.96 15.37
CA LEU A 146 15.28 12.73 13.92
C LEU A 146 14.07 13.42 13.31
N THR A 147 12.94 13.41 14.04
CA THR A 147 11.70 14.12 13.69
C THR A 147 10.83 14.31 14.92
N GLY A 148 9.90 15.25 14.83
CA GLY A 148 8.86 15.45 15.82
C GLY A 148 7.70 16.19 15.18
N GLN A 149 6.49 15.70 15.41
CA GLN A 149 5.27 16.26 14.83
C GLN A 149 4.11 16.18 15.81
N GLN A 150 3.07 16.93 15.51
CA GLN A 150 1.82 16.92 16.25
C GLN A 150 0.64 16.84 15.30
N TYR A 151 -0.41 16.15 15.74
CA TYR A 151 -1.63 15.94 14.98
C TYR A 151 -2.85 16.21 15.85
N PHE A 152 -3.92 16.65 15.21
CA PHE A 152 -5.21 16.86 15.86
C PHE A 152 -6.26 16.00 15.18
N THR A 153 -7.16 15.39 15.97
CA THR A 153 -8.24 14.58 15.44
C THR A 153 -9.42 14.53 16.40
N SER A 154 -10.59 14.16 15.89
CA SER A 154 -11.71 13.77 16.74
C SER A 154 -11.39 12.44 17.46
N PRO A 155 -11.94 12.23 18.67
CA PRO A 155 -11.62 11.06 19.49
C PRO A 155 -11.85 9.73 18.81
N GLU A 156 -12.85 9.62 17.94
CA GLU A 156 -13.17 8.40 17.19
C GLU A 156 -12.10 7.97 16.18
N TYR A 157 -11.23 8.90 15.72
CA TYR A 157 -10.18 8.64 14.74
C TYR A 157 -8.78 8.47 15.34
N TRP A 158 -8.68 8.18 16.63
CA TRP A 158 -7.41 8.05 17.33
C TRP A 158 -6.48 6.97 16.72
N ARG A 159 -7.04 5.87 16.20
CA ARG A 159 -6.25 4.84 15.52
C ARG A 159 -5.58 5.34 14.26
N ARG A 160 -6.29 6.17 13.49
CA ARG A 160 -5.73 6.76 12.28
C ARG A 160 -4.48 7.59 12.56
N ILE A 161 -4.48 8.36 13.67
CA ILE A 161 -3.26 9.10 14.07
C ILE A 161 -2.10 8.16 14.36
N ALA A 162 -2.35 7.03 15.00
CA ALA A 162 -1.31 6.04 15.23
C ALA A 162 -0.75 5.47 13.91
N HIS A 163 -1.58 5.26 12.89
CA HIS A 163 -1.14 4.86 11.56
C HIS A 163 -0.29 5.95 10.89
N ILE A 164 -0.73 7.21 10.93
CA ILE A 164 0.03 8.36 10.40
C ILE A 164 1.40 8.48 11.08
N ILE A 165 1.46 8.37 12.41
CA ILE A 165 2.73 8.39 13.14
C ILE A 165 3.62 7.21 12.73
N SER A 166 3.05 6.02 12.55
CA SER A 166 3.79 4.86 12.07
C SER A 166 4.39 5.10 10.68
N ASP A 167 3.64 5.73 9.76
CA ASP A 167 4.11 6.08 8.44
C ASP A 167 5.28 7.08 8.51
N GLN A 168 5.20 8.08 9.37
CA GLN A 168 6.29 9.06 9.56
C GLN A 168 7.56 8.44 10.13
N ILE A 169 7.43 7.53 11.10
CA ILE A 169 8.56 6.79 11.66
C ILE A 169 9.17 5.89 10.60
N TYR A 170 8.34 5.16 9.87
CA TYR A 170 8.75 4.26 8.81
C TYR A 170 9.52 5.03 7.73
N GLU A 171 8.95 6.10 7.19
CA GLU A 171 9.57 6.91 6.15
C GLU A 171 10.88 7.53 6.61
N ARG A 172 10.93 8.05 7.84
CA ARG A 172 12.14 8.69 8.38
C ARG A 172 13.30 7.71 8.54
N LEU A 173 13.02 6.47 8.94
CA LEU A 173 14.05 5.46 9.19
C LEU A 173 14.42 4.63 7.96
N THR A 174 13.51 4.46 7.00
CA THR A 174 13.74 3.64 5.82
C THR A 174 13.99 4.45 4.55
N GLY A 175 13.42 5.64 4.45
CA GLY A 175 13.40 6.47 3.26
C GLY A 175 12.32 6.11 2.25
N ASP A 176 11.56 5.03 2.48
CA ASP A 176 10.37 4.68 1.71
C ASP A 176 9.12 5.21 2.41
N LYS A 177 8.10 5.57 1.65
CA LYS A 177 6.80 5.94 2.22
C LYS A 177 6.22 4.80 3.04
N GLY A 178 5.51 5.15 4.12
CA GLY A 178 4.73 4.18 4.87
C GLY A 178 3.52 3.67 4.10
N TYR A 179 2.73 2.79 4.74
CA TYR A 179 1.52 2.20 4.15
C TYR A 179 0.43 1.94 5.18
N PHE A 180 0.63 2.42 6.41
CA PHE A 180 -0.25 2.09 7.53
C PHE A 180 -1.53 2.91 7.56
N ASP A 181 -1.52 4.19 7.11
CA ASP A 181 -2.74 5.01 6.97
C ASP A 181 -3.47 4.66 5.67
N SER A 182 -3.89 3.39 5.57
CA SER A 182 -4.61 2.83 4.44
C SER A 182 -5.67 1.82 4.87
N ARG A 183 -6.55 1.45 3.94
CA ARG A 183 -7.67 0.54 4.17
C ARG A 183 -7.60 -0.65 3.22
N VAL A 184 -8.33 -1.69 3.56
CA VAL A 184 -8.52 -2.87 2.71
C VAL A 184 -10.01 -3.12 2.56
N VAL A 185 -10.48 -3.19 1.31
CA VAL A 185 -11.79 -3.75 0.98
C VAL A 185 -11.59 -5.22 0.64
N PHE A 186 -12.49 -6.06 1.10
CA PHE A 186 -12.45 -7.49 0.86
C PHE A 186 -13.86 -8.08 0.77
N VAL A 187 -13.97 -9.31 0.29
CA VAL A 187 -15.21 -10.08 0.33
C VAL A 187 -15.25 -10.88 1.63
N ASP A 188 -16.13 -10.48 2.56
CA ASP A 188 -16.44 -11.24 3.76
C ASP A 188 -17.37 -12.38 3.39
N GLU A 189 -17.03 -13.61 3.82
CA GLU A 189 -17.78 -14.81 3.51
C GLU A 189 -18.27 -15.49 4.79
N THR A 190 -19.58 -15.73 4.87
CA THR A 190 -20.21 -16.37 6.03
C THR A 190 -21.15 -17.50 5.59
N GLY A 191 -21.41 -18.43 6.49
CA GLY A 191 -22.28 -19.57 6.23
C GLY A 191 -21.55 -20.80 5.67
N PRO A 192 -22.29 -21.91 5.43
CA PRO A 192 -21.72 -23.16 4.92
C PRO A 192 -21.25 -23.00 3.47
N LYS A 193 -20.28 -23.81 3.06
CA LYS A 193 -19.60 -23.74 1.76
C LYS A 193 -20.57 -23.67 0.58
N GLU A 194 -21.63 -24.44 0.61
CA GLU A 194 -22.61 -24.56 -0.47
C GLU A 194 -23.59 -23.37 -0.55
N ARG A 195 -23.63 -22.54 0.50
CA ARG A 195 -24.55 -21.39 0.59
C ARG A 195 -23.88 -20.22 1.30
N ARG A 196 -22.67 -19.86 0.88
CA ARG A 196 -21.95 -18.71 1.45
C ARG A 196 -22.63 -17.41 1.07
N VAL A 197 -22.87 -16.60 2.07
CA VAL A 197 -23.24 -15.19 1.90
C VAL A 197 -21.95 -14.39 1.75
N LYS A 198 -21.83 -13.63 0.68
CA LYS A 198 -20.69 -12.78 0.37
C LYS A 198 -21.09 -11.32 0.49
N ARG A 199 -20.31 -10.56 1.24
CA ARG A 199 -20.52 -9.13 1.45
C ARG A 199 -19.22 -8.36 1.23
N LEU A 200 -19.31 -7.17 0.68
CA LEU A 200 -18.16 -6.25 0.72
C LEU A 200 -18.02 -5.70 2.14
N ALA A 201 -16.82 -5.78 2.65
CA ALA A 201 -16.42 -5.18 3.91
C ALA A 201 -15.15 -4.35 3.72
N ILE A 202 -14.96 -3.34 4.55
CA ILE A 202 -13.77 -2.51 4.60
C ILE A 202 -13.22 -2.51 6.02
N MET A 203 -11.91 -2.45 6.15
CA MET A 203 -11.19 -2.42 7.42
C MET A 203 -9.91 -1.56 7.31
N ASP A 204 -9.32 -1.20 8.44
CA ASP A 204 -7.94 -0.71 8.48
C ASP A 204 -7.00 -1.83 7.99
N GLN A 205 -5.84 -1.47 7.48
CA GLN A 205 -4.91 -2.45 6.91
C GLN A 205 -4.45 -3.54 7.93
N ASP A 206 -4.66 -3.32 9.21
CA ASP A 206 -4.30 -4.24 10.29
C ASP A 206 -5.48 -5.12 10.79
N GLY A 207 -6.64 -5.04 10.11
CA GLY A 207 -7.84 -5.83 10.42
C GLY A 207 -8.80 -5.17 11.40
N ALA A 208 -8.51 -3.96 11.88
CA ALA A 208 -9.40 -3.23 12.78
C ALA A 208 -10.50 -2.46 12.02
N ASN A 209 -11.50 -1.96 12.78
CA ASN A 209 -12.55 -1.08 12.28
C ASN A 209 -13.36 -1.65 11.09
N VAL A 210 -13.65 -2.96 11.12
CA VAL A 210 -14.42 -3.62 10.06
C VAL A 210 -15.82 -3.02 9.94
N ARG A 211 -16.17 -2.63 8.71
CA ARG A 211 -17.49 -2.10 8.36
C ARG A 211 -17.98 -2.76 7.08
N TYR A 212 -19.23 -3.16 7.05
CA TYR A 212 -19.86 -3.76 5.87
C TYR A 212 -20.36 -2.68 4.90
N LEU A 213 -20.06 -2.84 3.62
CA LEU A 213 -20.46 -1.94 2.53
C LEU A 213 -21.71 -2.43 1.80
N THR A 214 -21.97 -3.76 1.81
CA THR A 214 -23.16 -4.39 1.20
C THR A 214 -23.87 -5.29 2.20
N ARG A 215 -25.13 -5.62 1.92
CA ARG A 215 -25.98 -6.41 2.83
C ARG A 215 -25.85 -7.93 2.65
N GLY A 216 -25.32 -8.40 1.51
CA GLY A 216 -25.19 -9.83 1.20
C GLY A 216 -26.45 -10.44 0.58
N SER A 217 -27.39 -9.63 0.04
CA SER A 217 -28.51 -10.09 -0.77
C SER A 217 -28.08 -10.63 -2.12
N ASP A 218 -26.98 -10.07 -2.64
CA ASP A 218 -26.46 -10.39 -3.95
C ASP A 218 -25.01 -10.85 -3.84
N LEU A 219 -24.58 -11.69 -4.78
CA LEU A 219 -23.19 -12.14 -4.85
C LEU A 219 -22.31 -10.97 -5.29
N VAL A 220 -21.32 -10.62 -4.48
CA VAL A 220 -20.35 -9.57 -4.77
C VAL A 220 -18.94 -10.16 -4.94
N LEU A 221 -18.19 -9.67 -5.91
CA LEU A 221 -16.85 -10.17 -6.27
C LEU A 221 -15.92 -9.05 -6.69
N THR A 222 -14.64 -9.33 -6.60
CA THR A 222 -13.52 -8.58 -7.19
C THR A 222 -13.57 -7.07 -6.95
N PRO A 223 -13.63 -6.60 -5.69
CA PRO A 223 -13.48 -5.18 -5.42
C PRO A 223 -12.09 -4.68 -5.84
N ARG A 224 -12.01 -3.44 -6.35
CA ARG A 224 -10.74 -2.81 -6.73
C ARG A 224 -10.78 -1.33 -6.38
N PHE A 225 -9.75 -0.87 -5.67
CA PHE A 225 -9.61 0.55 -5.34
C PHE A 225 -9.16 1.38 -6.53
N SER A 226 -9.65 2.61 -6.58
CA SER A 226 -9.02 3.70 -7.30
C SER A 226 -7.63 3.97 -6.72
N PRO A 227 -6.60 4.18 -7.53
CA PRO A 227 -5.25 4.47 -7.03
C PRO A 227 -5.12 5.90 -6.44
N SER A 228 -6.09 6.77 -6.65
CA SER A 228 -6.04 8.19 -6.27
C SER A 228 -7.17 8.64 -5.34
N THR A 229 -8.27 7.88 -5.25
CA THR A 229 -9.46 8.25 -4.46
C THR A 229 -9.92 7.09 -3.57
N GLN A 230 -10.81 7.39 -2.62
CA GLN A 230 -11.49 6.37 -1.80
C GLN A 230 -12.72 5.81 -2.50
N GLU A 231 -12.56 5.43 -3.75
CA GLU A 231 -13.59 4.81 -4.58
C GLU A 231 -13.17 3.39 -4.96
N ILE A 232 -14.15 2.52 -5.08
CA ILE A 232 -13.94 1.15 -5.53
C ILE A 232 -14.85 0.84 -6.72
N THR A 233 -14.38 -0.03 -7.60
CA THR A 233 -15.24 -0.81 -8.49
C THR A 233 -15.45 -2.20 -7.88
N TYR A 234 -16.61 -2.80 -8.15
CA TYR A 234 -16.88 -4.20 -7.82
C TYR A 234 -17.95 -4.76 -8.73
N MET A 235 -18.04 -6.09 -8.77
CA MET A 235 -19.09 -6.79 -9.48
C MET A 235 -20.18 -7.26 -8.52
N GLU A 236 -21.43 -7.18 -8.97
CA GLU A 236 -22.60 -7.68 -8.26
C GLU A 236 -23.45 -8.53 -9.20
N PHE A 237 -23.80 -9.72 -8.73
CA PHE A 237 -24.68 -10.66 -9.41
C PHE A 237 -26.00 -10.68 -8.67
N GLY A 238 -26.96 -9.89 -9.15
CA GLY A 238 -28.34 -9.90 -8.66
C GLY A 238 -29.26 -10.75 -9.51
N GLN A 239 -30.55 -10.36 -9.57
CA GLN A 239 -31.51 -10.95 -10.49
C GLN A 239 -31.25 -10.38 -11.91
N GLY A 240 -30.46 -11.09 -12.72
CA GLY A 240 -30.12 -10.69 -14.10
C GLY A 240 -28.61 -10.73 -14.39
N ASP A 241 -28.20 -9.98 -15.39
CA ASP A 241 -26.80 -9.92 -15.81
C ASP A 241 -25.90 -9.29 -14.74
N PRO A 242 -24.63 -9.74 -14.64
CA PRO A 242 -23.64 -9.13 -13.76
C PRO A 242 -23.48 -7.63 -14.05
N ARG A 243 -23.37 -6.83 -12.99
CA ARG A 243 -23.19 -5.38 -13.13
C ARG A 243 -21.91 -4.94 -12.43
N VAL A 244 -21.26 -3.94 -13.01
CA VAL A 244 -20.14 -3.26 -12.39
C VAL A 244 -20.65 -1.99 -11.72
N TYR A 245 -20.30 -1.86 -10.46
CA TYR A 245 -20.61 -0.67 -9.67
C TYR A 245 -19.36 0.13 -9.37
N LEU A 246 -19.52 1.44 -9.35
CA LEU A 246 -18.62 2.40 -8.71
C LEU A 246 -19.22 2.76 -7.36
N PHE A 247 -18.44 2.68 -6.31
CA PHE A 247 -18.85 2.96 -4.95
C PHE A 247 -17.86 3.90 -4.27
N ASN A 248 -18.36 5.04 -3.80
CA ASN A 248 -17.57 5.97 -3.01
C ASN A 248 -17.66 5.57 -1.53
N ILE A 249 -16.51 5.22 -0.94
CA ILE A 249 -16.41 4.71 0.45
C ILE A 249 -16.83 5.77 1.49
N GLU A 250 -16.57 7.04 1.20
CA GLU A 250 -16.79 8.14 2.16
C GLU A 250 -18.25 8.61 2.16
N THR A 251 -18.82 8.77 0.97
CA THR A 251 -20.20 9.24 0.82
C THR A 251 -21.24 8.12 0.87
N GLY A 252 -20.81 6.87 0.61
CA GLY A 252 -21.71 5.72 0.45
C GLY A 252 -22.50 5.74 -0.87
N GLN A 253 -22.22 6.66 -1.77
CA GLN A 253 -22.86 6.73 -3.08
C GLN A 253 -22.40 5.58 -3.97
N ARG A 254 -23.36 5.01 -4.68
CA ARG A 254 -23.18 3.86 -5.55
C ARG A 254 -23.86 4.12 -6.88
N GLU A 255 -23.13 3.88 -7.98
CA GLU A 255 -23.67 3.99 -9.33
C GLU A 255 -23.25 2.82 -10.21
N ILE A 256 -24.08 2.48 -11.19
CA ILE A 256 -23.75 1.47 -12.20
C ILE A 256 -22.80 2.11 -13.22
N VAL A 257 -21.62 1.50 -13.40
CA VAL A 257 -20.63 1.96 -14.39
C VAL A 257 -21.13 1.72 -15.82
N GLY A 258 -21.80 0.59 -16.04
CA GLY A 258 -22.39 0.26 -17.33
C GLY A 258 -23.13 -1.07 -17.26
N ASN A 259 -24.00 -1.29 -18.28
CA ASN A 259 -24.64 -2.58 -18.53
C ASN A 259 -23.91 -3.22 -19.71
N PHE A 260 -23.12 -4.23 -19.42
CA PHE A 260 -22.34 -4.94 -20.41
C PHE A 260 -22.96 -6.32 -20.64
N PRO A 261 -23.46 -6.61 -21.84
CA PRO A 261 -23.88 -7.96 -22.18
C PRO A 261 -22.67 -8.88 -22.15
N GLY A 262 -22.75 -9.92 -21.36
CA GLY A 262 -21.65 -10.84 -21.11
C GLY A 262 -20.99 -10.63 -19.76
N MET A 263 -20.17 -11.60 -19.37
CA MET A 263 -19.51 -11.61 -18.06
C MET A 263 -18.34 -10.64 -18.04
N THR A 264 -18.35 -9.68 -17.11
CA THR A 264 -17.26 -8.72 -16.93
C THR A 264 -16.35 -9.20 -15.80
N PHE A 265 -15.05 -9.22 -16.03
CA PHE A 265 -14.07 -9.61 -15.03
C PHE A 265 -13.24 -8.41 -14.57
N ALA A 266 -13.05 -8.31 -13.26
CA ALA A 266 -12.05 -7.50 -12.57
C ALA A 266 -11.82 -6.09 -13.14
N PRO A 267 -12.83 -5.19 -13.14
CA PRO A 267 -12.62 -3.82 -13.58
C PRO A 267 -11.59 -3.11 -12.69
N ARG A 268 -10.62 -2.42 -13.32
CA ARG A 268 -9.58 -1.65 -12.62
C ARG A 268 -9.50 -0.23 -13.14
N PHE A 269 -9.24 0.71 -12.23
CA PHE A 269 -9.02 2.10 -12.60
C PHE A 269 -7.70 2.30 -13.33
N SER A 270 -7.67 3.29 -14.23
CA SER A 270 -6.43 3.91 -14.68
C SER A 270 -5.78 4.72 -13.54
N PRO A 271 -4.46 4.99 -13.59
CA PRO A 271 -3.76 5.71 -12.52
C PRO A 271 -4.30 7.11 -12.23
N ASP A 272 -4.89 7.77 -13.24
CA ASP A 272 -5.55 9.07 -13.12
C ASP A 272 -6.99 8.98 -12.55
N GLY A 273 -7.52 7.75 -12.36
CA GLY A 273 -8.88 7.52 -11.88
C GLY A 273 -9.99 7.89 -12.88
N GLN A 274 -9.65 8.29 -14.11
CA GLN A 274 -10.62 8.77 -15.12
C GLN A 274 -11.25 7.66 -15.94
N ARG A 275 -10.61 6.51 -16.01
CA ARG A 275 -11.02 5.36 -16.82
C ARG A 275 -11.01 4.07 -16.01
N VAL A 276 -11.77 3.10 -16.47
CA VAL A 276 -11.70 1.72 -16.00
C VAL A 276 -11.38 0.80 -17.16
N ILE A 277 -10.50 -0.16 -16.91
CA ILE A 277 -10.19 -1.25 -17.82
C ILE A 277 -10.87 -2.52 -17.35
N MET A 278 -11.46 -3.27 -18.27
CA MET A 278 -12.26 -4.45 -17.97
C MET A 278 -12.12 -5.50 -19.06
N SER A 279 -12.52 -6.72 -18.74
CA SER A 279 -12.64 -7.82 -19.71
C SER A 279 -14.12 -8.06 -19.99
N LEU A 280 -14.49 -8.07 -21.28
CA LEU A 280 -15.83 -8.38 -21.72
C LEU A 280 -15.83 -9.68 -22.52
N GLN A 281 -16.68 -10.62 -22.12
CA GLN A 281 -16.88 -11.88 -22.81
C GLN A 281 -17.94 -11.71 -23.90
N GLN A 282 -17.56 -12.02 -25.13
CA GLN A 282 -18.44 -12.00 -26.28
C GLN A 282 -18.18 -13.23 -27.17
N GLY A 283 -19.20 -14.03 -27.45
CA GLY A 283 -19.09 -15.17 -28.39
C GLY A 283 -18.07 -16.25 -27.98
N GLY A 284 -17.83 -16.44 -26.69
CA GLY A 284 -16.87 -17.43 -26.17
C GLY A 284 -15.45 -16.90 -25.96
N ASN A 285 -15.12 -15.70 -26.45
CA ASN A 285 -13.84 -15.02 -26.27
C ASN A 285 -13.97 -13.91 -25.23
N SER A 286 -12.86 -13.55 -24.60
CA SER A 286 -12.80 -12.39 -23.71
C SER A 286 -11.75 -11.41 -24.20
N ASN A 287 -12.11 -10.15 -24.31
CA ASN A 287 -11.21 -9.09 -24.77
C ASN A 287 -11.20 -7.93 -23.78
N LEU A 288 -10.11 -7.15 -23.83
CA LEU A 288 -9.92 -5.99 -22.98
C LEU A 288 -10.58 -4.75 -23.57
N PHE A 289 -11.28 -4.03 -22.72
CA PHE A 289 -11.94 -2.76 -23.04
C PHE A 289 -11.60 -1.71 -22.02
N VAL A 290 -11.53 -0.47 -22.45
CA VAL A 290 -11.41 0.71 -21.58
C VAL A 290 -12.66 1.55 -21.70
N MET A 291 -13.22 1.94 -20.57
CA MET A 291 -14.31 2.90 -20.52
C MET A 291 -13.82 4.21 -19.89
N ASP A 292 -14.12 5.31 -20.52
CA ASP A 292 -14.02 6.64 -19.93
C ASP A 292 -15.20 6.87 -18.99
N LEU A 293 -14.92 7.17 -17.72
CA LEU A 293 -15.95 7.28 -16.67
C LEU A 293 -16.85 8.50 -16.84
N ARG A 294 -16.37 9.54 -17.50
CA ARG A 294 -17.13 10.77 -17.74
C ARG A 294 -18.07 10.64 -18.93
N SER A 295 -17.53 10.23 -20.08
CA SER A 295 -18.32 10.11 -21.33
C SER A 295 -19.07 8.78 -21.44
N ARG A 296 -18.72 7.78 -20.62
CA ARG A 296 -19.20 6.39 -20.70
C ARG A 296 -18.89 5.71 -22.03
N SER A 297 -18.03 6.30 -22.85
CA SER A 297 -17.58 5.68 -24.10
C SER A 297 -16.61 4.53 -23.80
N THR A 298 -16.77 3.45 -24.57
CA THR A 298 -15.98 2.22 -24.41
C THR A 298 -15.14 1.99 -25.67
N THR A 299 -13.86 1.71 -25.47
CA THR A 299 -12.90 1.40 -26.56
C THR A 299 -12.35 -0.01 -26.35
N ARG A 300 -12.39 -0.83 -27.38
CA ARG A 300 -11.78 -2.17 -27.41
C ARG A 300 -10.27 -2.04 -27.57
N LEU A 301 -9.51 -2.74 -26.74
CA LEU A 301 -8.02 -2.74 -26.77
C LEU A 301 -7.44 -3.98 -27.41
N THR A 302 -8.08 -5.16 -27.23
CA THR A 302 -7.66 -6.41 -27.84
C THR A 302 -8.77 -7.00 -28.70
N ASP A 303 -8.38 -7.62 -29.83
CA ASP A 303 -9.27 -8.30 -30.76
C ASP A 303 -8.65 -9.63 -31.16
N THR A 304 -8.75 -10.59 -30.27
CA THR A 304 -8.17 -11.93 -30.41
C THR A 304 -9.20 -13.00 -30.10
N PRO A 305 -9.06 -14.23 -30.63
CA PRO A 305 -9.89 -15.36 -30.23
C PRO A 305 -9.54 -15.92 -28.84
N ALA A 306 -8.56 -15.30 -28.14
CA ALA A 306 -8.10 -15.72 -26.83
C ALA A 306 -9.01 -15.20 -25.70
N ILE A 307 -8.73 -15.68 -24.51
CA ILE A 307 -9.30 -15.17 -23.25
C ILE A 307 -8.28 -14.18 -22.67
N ASP A 308 -8.50 -12.88 -22.94
CA ASP A 308 -7.74 -11.79 -22.36
C ASP A 308 -8.49 -11.26 -21.12
N THR A 309 -7.86 -11.32 -19.95
CA THR A 309 -8.52 -10.99 -18.66
C THR A 309 -7.56 -10.38 -17.63
N SER A 310 -8.08 -9.98 -16.48
CA SER A 310 -7.33 -9.48 -15.33
C SER A 310 -6.36 -8.33 -15.65
N PRO A 311 -6.75 -7.29 -16.39
CA PRO A 311 -5.84 -6.21 -16.77
C PRO A 311 -5.44 -5.35 -15.58
N SER A 312 -4.21 -4.80 -15.59
CA SER A 312 -3.70 -3.85 -14.60
C SER A 312 -2.80 -2.82 -15.27
N TYR A 313 -3.04 -1.54 -15.01
CA TYR A 313 -2.20 -0.45 -15.52
C TYR A 313 -0.85 -0.38 -14.79
N SER A 314 0.19 0.02 -15.50
CA SER A 314 1.41 0.56 -14.89
C SER A 314 1.11 1.89 -14.19
N PRO A 315 1.85 2.26 -13.12
CA PRO A 315 1.54 3.46 -12.34
C PRO A 315 1.70 4.78 -13.14
N ASP A 316 2.49 4.77 -14.21
CA ASP A 316 2.63 5.88 -15.15
C ASP A 316 1.52 5.91 -16.22
N GLY A 317 0.64 4.91 -16.25
CA GLY A 317 -0.46 4.80 -17.20
C GLY A 317 -0.05 4.47 -18.65
N SER A 318 1.23 4.20 -18.91
CA SER A 318 1.74 3.99 -20.28
C SER A 318 1.52 2.56 -20.78
N ARG A 319 1.42 1.58 -19.88
CA ARG A 319 1.33 0.16 -20.20
C ARG A 319 0.23 -0.55 -19.41
N ILE A 320 -0.12 -1.73 -19.87
CA ILE A 320 -1.08 -2.64 -19.24
C ILE A 320 -0.45 -4.03 -19.20
N CYS A 321 -0.48 -4.68 -18.04
CA CYS A 321 -0.27 -6.13 -17.96
C CYS A 321 -1.62 -6.84 -17.86
N PHE A 322 -1.72 -8.03 -18.40
CA PHE A 322 -2.94 -8.83 -18.41
C PHE A 322 -2.64 -10.32 -18.59
N GLU A 323 -3.61 -11.12 -18.25
CA GLU A 323 -3.59 -12.57 -18.50
C GLU A 323 -4.15 -12.89 -19.87
N SER A 324 -3.53 -13.81 -20.58
CA SER A 324 -4.02 -14.30 -21.87
C SER A 324 -3.61 -15.75 -22.14
N ASP A 325 -4.52 -16.53 -22.69
CA ASP A 325 -4.28 -17.91 -23.14
C ASP A 325 -3.89 -18.03 -24.63
N ARG A 326 -3.61 -16.91 -25.31
CA ARG A 326 -3.23 -16.85 -26.74
C ARG A 326 -2.03 -17.73 -27.13
N GLY A 327 -1.22 -18.11 -26.17
CA GLY A 327 -0.11 -19.05 -26.33
C GLY A 327 -0.46 -20.50 -25.96
N GLY A 328 -1.75 -20.82 -25.78
CA GLY A 328 -2.26 -22.15 -25.43
C GLY A 328 -2.50 -22.38 -23.93
N LYS A 329 -1.89 -21.56 -23.07
CA LYS A 329 -2.12 -21.55 -21.60
C LYS A 329 -2.13 -20.12 -21.07
N PRO A 330 -2.83 -19.86 -19.94
CA PRO A 330 -2.81 -18.54 -19.31
C PRO A 330 -1.38 -18.11 -18.95
N GLN A 331 -0.98 -16.96 -19.48
CA GLN A 331 0.32 -16.33 -19.27
C GLN A 331 0.14 -14.81 -19.11
N ILE A 332 1.15 -14.14 -18.57
CA ILE A 332 1.15 -12.69 -18.43
C ILE A 332 1.76 -12.04 -19.66
N TYR A 333 1.02 -11.08 -20.19
CA TYR A 333 1.42 -10.24 -21.32
C TYR A 333 1.45 -8.77 -20.90
N VAL A 334 2.27 -7.99 -21.58
CA VAL A 334 2.35 -6.53 -21.43
C VAL A 334 2.16 -5.90 -22.81
N MET A 335 1.37 -4.82 -22.87
CA MET A 335 1.17 -4.00 -24.06
C MET A 335 1.11 -2.51 -23.71
N ALA A 336 1.16 -1.64 -24.70
CA ALA A 336 0.87 -0.22 -24.52
C ALA A 336 -0.58 0.00 -24.05
N ALA A 337 -0.82 1.04 -23.24
CA ALA A 337 -2.15 1.35 -22.68
C ALA A 337 -3.20 1.69 -23.74
N GLY A 338 -2.77 2.15 -24.92
CA GLY A 338 -3.63 2.41 -26.07
C GLY A 338 -3.94 1.18 -26.95
N GLY A 339 -3.49 -0.01 -26.54
CA GLY A 339 -3.60 -1.25 -27.34
C GLY A 339 -2.40 -1.48 -28.26
N GLY A 340 -2.50 -2.50 -29.12
CA GLY A 340 -1.45 -2.87 -30.05
C GLY A 340 -0.78 -4.21 -29.71
N PRO A 341 0.47 -4.45 -30.18
CA PRO A 341 1.16 -5.71 -29.95
C PRO A 341 1.38 -5.99 -28.46
N ALA A 342 1.10 -7.21 -28.05
CA ALA A 342 1.30 -7.68 -26.68
C ALA A 342 2.50 -8.62 -26.61
N GLN A 343 3.37 -8.41 -25.65
CA GLN A 343 4.55 -9.21 -25.40
C GLN A 343 4.31 -10.12 -24.18
N ARG A 344 4.53 -11.43 -24.33
CA ARG A 344 4.56 -12.39 -23.21
C ARG A 344 5.77 -12.10 -22.34
N ILE A 345 5.56 -12.06 -21.03
CA ILE A 345 6.63 -11.81 -20.03
C ILE A 345 6.77 -12.94 -19.01
N SER A 346 5.83 -13.88 -18.93
CA SER A 346 5.92 -15.04 -18.05
C SER A 346 6.37 -16.28 -18.81
N PHE A 347 7.36 -17.00 -18.25
CA PHE A 347 7.94 -18.22 -18.85
C PHE A 347 8.19 -19.25 -17.74
N SER A 348 7.48 -20.37 -17.75
CA SER A 348 7.84 -21.48 -16.88
C SER A 348 9.10 -22.17 -17.43
N LYS A 349 10.03 -22.57 -16.54
CA LYS A 349 11.22 -23.36 -16.94
C LYS A 349 10.84 -24.66 -17.62
N ASP A 350 9.69 -25.22 -17.26
CA ASP A 350 9.06 -26.35 -17.93
C ASP A 350 7.77 -25.83 -18.58
N ASP A 351 7.81 -25.49 -19.85
CA ASP A 351 6.66 -24.96 -20.63
C ASP A 351 5.39 -25.86 -20.56
N THR A 352 5.52 -27.02 -19.94
CA THR A 352 4.44 -28.01 -19.81
C THR A 352 3.53 -27.81 -18.61
N ASN A 353 3.92 -27.09 -17.53
CA ASN A 353 3.23 -27.21 -16.24
C ASN A 353 2.87 -25.93 -15.47
N GLY A 354 3.10 -24.74 -15.98
CA GLY A 354 2.77 -23.51 -15.23
C GLY A 354 1.83 -22.58 -15.98
N SER A 355 0.71 -22.20 -15.36
CA SER A 355 -0.12 -21.05 -15.79
C SER A 355 0.07 -19.89 -14.83
N TYR A 356 -0.10 -18.68 -15.36
CA TYR A 356 0.02 -17.43 -14.63
C TYR A 356 -1.26 -16.64 -14.78
N SER A 357 -1.79 -16.12 -13.66
CA SER A 357 -3.06 -15.41 -13.63
C SER A 357 -3.01 -14.18 -12.70
N THR A 358 -4.06 -13.38 -12.76
CA THR A 358 -4.32 -12.23 -11.88
C THR A 358 -3.14 -11.27 -11.71
N PRO A 359 -2.48 -10.80 -12.80
CA PRO A 359 -1.35 -9.90 -12.69
C PRO A 359 -1.79 -8.54 -12.11
N VAL A 360 -0.95 -7.98 -11.24
CA VAL A 360 -1.14 -6.67 -10.62
C VAL A 360 0.16 -5.90 -10.66
N TRP A 361 0.14 -4.73 -11.27
CA TRP A 361 1.31 -3.86 -11.29
C TRP A 361 1.55 -3.20 -9.93
N SER A 362 2.80 -3.21 -9.48
CA SER A 362 3.22 -2.51 -8.26
C SER A 362 3.01 -0.99 -8.42
N PRO A 363 2.56 -0.27 -7.38
CA PRO A 363 2.47 1.19 -7.41
C PRO A 363 3.83 1.89 -7.60
N ARG A 364 4.95 1.18 -7.43
CA ARG A 364 6.31 1.67 -7.71
C ARG A 364 6.73 1.46 -9.19
N GLY A 365 6.01 0.63 -9.93
CA GLY A 365 6.35 0.28 -11.31
C GLY A 365 7.48 -0.75 -11.46
N ASP A 366 8.06 -1.20 -10.35
CA ASP A 366 9.24 -2.08 -10.31
C ASP A 366 8.91 -3.56 -10.47
N TYR A 367 7.68 -3.98 -10.06
CA TYR A 367 7.25 -5.37 -10.12
C TYR A 367 5.82 -5.52 -10.64
N ILE A 368 5.52 -6.74 -11.11
CA ILE A 368 4.17 -7.27 -11.34
C ILE A 368 4.00 -8.47 -10.41
N ALA A 369 3.01 -8.42 -9.51
CA ALA A 369 2.60 -9.58 -8.72
C ALA A 369 1.64 -10.44 -9.52
N PHE A 370 1.66 -11.74 -9.28
CA PHE A 370 0.84 -12.71 -10.01
C PHE A 370 0.50 -13.94 -9.15
N THR A 371 -0.50 -14.67 -9.58
CA THR A 371 -0.76 -16.04 -9.14
C THR A 371 -0.15 -17.01 -10.15
N LYS A 372 0.64 -17.99 -9.69
CA LYS A 372 1.19 -19.06 -10.49
C LYS A 372 0.58 -20.39 -10.07
N GLN A 373 -0.01 -21.10 -11.00
CA GLN A 373 -0.52 -22.44 -10.79
C GLN A 373 0.41 -23.47 -11.44
N GLY A 374 0.82 -24.48 -10.67
CA GLY A 374 1.66 -25.57 -11.15
C GLY A 374 1.92 -26.60 -10.06
N GLY A 375 2.08 -27.88 -10.42
CA GLY A 375 2.35 -28.94 -9.46
C GLY A 375 1.27 -29.15 -8.38
N GLY A 376 0.02 -28.81 -8.67
CA GLY A 376 -1.07 -28.91 -7.70
C GLY A 376 -1.11 -27.82 -6.63
N GLN A 377 -0.30 -26.78 -6.79
CA GLN A 377 -0.22 -25.62 -5.88
C GLN A 377 -0.51 -24.32 -6.60
N PHE A 378 -0.98 -23.34 -5.83
CA PHE A 378 -1.09 -21.95 -6.22
C PHE A 378 -0.09 -21.13 -5.41
N ALA A 379 0.68 -20.33 -6.10
CA ALA A 379 1.73 -19.51 -5.49
C ALA A 379 1.52 -18.04 -5.83
N ILE A 380 1.82 -17.16 -4.89
CA ILE A 380 1.95 -15.72 -5.16
C ILE A 380 3.42 -15.46 -5.47
N GLY A 381 3.67 -14.81 -6.59
CA GLY A 381 5.00 -14.42 -7.04
C GLY A 381 5.04 -12.98 -7.52
N ILE A 382 6.26 -12.51 -7.76
CA ILE A 382 6.55 -11.23 -8.41
C ILE A 382 7.59 -11.41 -9.51
N MET A 383 7.54 -10.58 -10.53
CA MET A 383 8.55 -10.45 -11.57
C MET A 383 8.71 -8.98 -11.97
N LYS A 384 9.82 -8.62 -12.60
CA LYS A 384 9.97 -7.31 -13.21
C LYS A 384 9.06 -7.17 -14.43
N PRO A 385 8.73 -5.93 -14.86
CA PRO A 385 7.86 -5.70 -16.02
C PRO A 385 8.37 -6.25 -17.36
N ASP A 386 9.64 -6.62 -17.45
CA ASP A 386 10.26 -7.31 -18.58
C ASP A 386 10.24 -8.85 -18.45
N GLY A 387 9.67 -9.37 -17.37
CA GLY A 387 9.60 -10.80 -17.05
C GLY A 387 10.81 -11.35 -16.32
N SER A 388 11.87 -10.58 -16.15
CA SER A 388 13.07 -11.01 -15.44
C SER A 388 12.87 -11.03 -13.92
N GLY A 389 13.73 -11.73 -13.20
CA GLY A 389 13.76 -11.72 -11.74
C GLY A 389 12.50 -12.32 -11.10
N GLU A 390 11.85 -13.28 -11.78
CA GLU A 390 10.74 -14.02 -11.18
C GLU A 390 11.16 -14.68 -9.89
N ARG A 391 10.33 -14.49 -8.85
CA ARG A 391 10.45 -15.20 -7.59
C ARG A 391 9.10 -15.48 -6.96
N ILE A 392 8.98 -16.62 -6.35
CA ILE A 392 7.80 -17.01 -5.58
C ILE A 392 7.97 -16.44 -4.16
N LEU A 393 6.95 -15.73 -3.70
CA LEU A 393 6.89 -15.19 -2.35
C LEU A 393 6.34 -16.21 -1.36
N THR A 394 5.28 -16.91 -1.76
CA THR A 394 4.64 -17.95 -0.96
C THR A 394 3.87 -18.92 -1.84
N ALA A 395 3.71 -20.15 -1.39
CA ALA A 395 2.97 -21.19 -2.08
C ALA A 395 2.04 -21.94 -1.11
N GLY A 396 0.95 -22.51 -1.62
CA GLY A 396 -0.03 -23.24 -0.84
C GLY A 396 -1.03 -23.96 -1.71
N PHE A 397 -2.05 -24.56 -1.09
CA PHE A 397 -3.10 -25.25 -1.83
C PHE A 397 -3.84 -24.32 -2.78
N HIS A 398 -4.25 -23.14 -2.29
CA HIS A 398 -4.94 -22.14 -3.10
C HIS A 398 -4.62 -20.73 -2.56
N ASN A 399 -3.59 -20.08 -3.11
CA ASN A 399 -3.25 -18.69 -2.86
C ASN A 399 -3.58 -17.88 -4.11
N GLU A 400 -4.35 -16.79 -3.99
CA GLU A 400 -4.82 -16.02 -5.15
C GLU A 400 -5.08 -14.55 -4.82
N GLY A 401 -5.31 -13.76 -5.87
CA GLY A 401 -5.78 -12.37 -5.79
C GLY A 401 -4.79 -11.42 -5.13
N PRO A 402 -3.53 -11.31 -5.62
CA PRO A 402 -2.57 -10.40 -5.03
C PRO A 402 -2.98 -8.94 -5.18
N THR A 403 -2.72 -8.13 -4.15
CA THR A 403 -2.83 -6.67 -4.17
C THR A 403 -1.64 -6.07 -3.42
N PHE A 404 -1.08 -4.98 -3.92
CA PHE A 404 0.02 -4.31 -3.26
C PHE A 404 -0.45 -3.30 -2.20
N ALA A 405 0.30 -3.19 -1.11
CA ALA A 405 0.27 -2.01 -0.25
C ALA A 405 0.67 -0.75 -1.06
N PRO A 406 0.21 0.45 -0.67
CA PRO A 406 0.45 1.68 -1.44
C PRO A 406 1.93 2.02 -1.64
N ASN A 407 2.83 1.52 -0.79
CA ASN A 407 4.28 1.70 -0.96
C ASN A 407 4.95 0.60 -1.80
N GLY A 408 4.22 -0.40 -2.28
CA GLY A 408 4.75 -1.48 -3.11
C GLY A 408 5.68 -2.48 -2.41
N ARG A 409 5.76 -2.47 -1.07
CA ARG A 409 6.66 -3.34 -0.29
C ARG A 409 6.01 -4.60 0.27
N VAL A 410 4.69 -4.61 0.32
CA VAL A 410 3.91 -5.72 0.87
C VAL A 410 2.84 -6.12 -0.12
N VAL A 411 2.63 -7.42 -0.27
CA VAL A 411 1.56 -8.00 -1.07
C VAL A 411 0.57 -8.66 -0.12
N MET A 412 -0.71 -8.33 -0.26
CA MET A 412 -1.81 -9.03 0.39
C MET A 412 -2.47 -9.97 -0.61
N PHE A 413 -2.91 -11.12 -0.15
CA PHE A 413 -3.59 -12.15 -0.94
C PHE A 413 -4.54 -12.95 -0.05
N PHE A 414 -5.39 -13.77 -0.64
CA PHE A 414 -6.14 -14.74 0.15
C PHE A 414 -5.58 -16.16 -0.03
N ARG A 415 -5.74 -16.96 1.01
CA ARG A 415 -5.42 -18.38 1.04
C ARG A 415 -6.65 -19.18 1.45
N ASP A 416 -7.07 -20.10 0.61
CA ASP A 416 -8.05 -21.10 0.95
C ASP A 416 -7.33 -22.44 1.22
N PRO A 417 -7.38 -22.99 2.44
CA PRO A 417 -6.75 -24.26 2.76
C PRO A 417 -7.50 -25.47 2.21
N GLY A 418 -8.70 -25.25 1.62
CA GLY A 418 -9.55 -26.30 1.11
C GLY A 418 -10.40 -27.00 2.19
N GLY A 419 -11.10 -28.05 1.78
CA GLY A 419 -12.01 -28.79 2.68
C GLY A 419 -13.21 -27.94 3.12
N ASN A 420 -13.57 -28.02 4.40
CA ASN A 420 -14.66 -27.26 5.02
C ASN A 420 -14.20 -25.89 5.57
N ALA A 421 -12.90 -25.63 5.56
CA ALA A 421 -12.37 -24.31 5.89
C ALA A 421 -12.71 -23.31 4.77
N GLY A 422 -12.46 -22.03 5.03
CA GLY A 422 -12.67 -20.99 4.04
C GLY A 422 -11.46 -20.07 3.92
N PRO A 423 -11.48 -19.16 2.95
CA PRO A 423 -10.37 -18.28 2.68
C PRO A 423 -10.06 -17.35 3.85
N SER A 424 -8.81 -16.99 3.99
CA SER A 424 -8.31 -15.99 4.94
C SER A 424 -7.30 -15.08 4.26
N LEU A 425 -7.19 -13.84 4.72
CA LEU A 425 -6.23 -12.88 4.18
C LEU A 425 -4.85 -13.05 4.82
N PHE A 426 -3.84 -12.91 3.99
CA PHE A 426 -2.43 -12.93 4.39
C PHE A 426 -1.68 -11.78 3.73
N THR A 427 -0.61 -11.34 4.38
CA THR A 427 0.39 -10.44 3.80
C THR A 427 1.74 -11.11 3.76
N VAL A 428 2.54 -10.79 2.76
CA VAL A 428 3.93 -11.18 2.63
C VAL A 428 4.73 -10.00 2.06
N ASP A 429 5.95 -9.77 2.53
CA ASP A 429 6.79 -8.75 1.93
C ASP A 429 7.34 -9.19 0.56
N ILE A 430 7.79 -8.23 -0.25
CA ILE A 430 8.32 -8.53 -1.59
C ILE A 430 9.62 -9.35 -1.57
N SER A 431 10.22 -9.62 -0.43
CA SER A 431 11.35 -10.57 -0.29
C SER A 431 10.88 -12.01 -0.08
N GLY A 432 9.58 -12.25 0.10
CA GLY A 432 8.99 -13.54 0.43
C GLY A 432 9.08 -13.90 1.92
N ARG A 433 9.34 -12.90 2.75
CA ARG A 433 9.45 -13.07 4.21
C ARG A 433 8.28 -12.39 4.91
N ASN A 434 8.26 -12.55 6.24
CA ASN A 434 7.31 -11.89 7.11
C ASN A 434 5.84 -12.14 6.67
N GLU A 435 5.54 -13.39 6.27
CA GLU A 435 4.16 -13.78 5.97
C GLU A 435 3.35 -13.75 7.26
N GLN A 436 2.19 -13.10 7.22
CA GLN A 436 1.30 -12.94 8.37
C GLN A 436 -0.16 -13.05 7.95
N LYS A 437 -0.96 -13.70 8.79
CA LYS A 437 -2.41 -13.70 8.64
C LYS A 437 -2.97 -12.33 9.09
N VAL A 438 -3.89 -11.79 8.31
CA VAL A 438 -4.64 -10.58 8.66
C VAL A 438 -5.91 -10.99 9.40
N PRO A 439 -6.19 -10.43 10.59
CA PRO A 439 -7.42 -10.72 11.32
C PRO A 439 -8.64 -10.24 10.53
N THR A 440 -9.66 -11.11 10.41
CA THR A 440 -10.97 -10.80 9.84
C THR A 440 -12.06 -11.45 10.67
N PRO A 441 -13.29 -10.91 10.71
CA PRO A 441 -14.39 -11.48 11.52
C PRO A 441 -14.75 -12.90 11.12
N GLY A 442 -14.68 -13.22 9.83
CA GLY A 442 -15.01 -14.50 9.23
C GLY A 442 -14.02 -14.89 8.15
N PHE A 443 -14.47 -15.70 7.20
CA PHE A 443 -13.69 -15.98 6.01
C PHE A 443 -13.60 -14.72 5.14
N ALA A 444 -12.51 -14.58 4.41
CA ALA A 444 -12.24 -13.38 3.63
C ALA A 444 -11.46 -13.71 2.35
N SER A 445 -11.95 -13.18 1.23
CA SER A 445 -11.32 -13.33 -0.09
C SER A 445 -11.25 -12.01 -0.85
N ASP A 446 -10.64 -12.00 -2.02
CA ASP A 446 -10.55 -10.88 -2.97
C ASP A 446 -10.15 -9.54 -2.33
N PRO A 447 -9.01 -9.45 -1.64
CA PRO A 447 -8.59 -8.19 -1.03
C PRO A 447 -8.23 -7.13 -2.08
N ALA A 448 -8.56 -5.88 -1.78
CA ALA A 448 -8.10 -4.72 -2.53
C ALA A 448 -7.57 -3.66 -1.55
N TRP A 449 -6.29 -3.32 -1.69
CA TRP A 449 -5.64 -2.33 -0.85
C TRP A 449 -5.87 -0.92 -1.39
N SER A 450 -6.19 0.03 -0.51
CA SER A 450 -6.42 1.42 -0.88
C SER A 450 -5.09 2.18 -1.09
N PRO A 451 -5.10 3.33 -1.78
CA PRO A 451 -4.05 4.32 -1.61
C PRO A 451 -4.01 4.81 -0.15
N LEU A 452 -2.95 5.53 0.22
CA LEU A 452 -2.91 6.24 1.50
C LEU A 452 -4.11 7.20 1.61
N LEU A 453 -4.64 7.32 2.82
CA LEU A 453 -5.72 8.26 3.07
C LEU A 453 -5.20 9.69 2.93
N SER A 454 -6.00 10.58 2.33
CA SER A 454 -5.64 11.99 2.21
C SER A 454 -5.61 12.66 3.59
N SER A 455 -4.69 13.61 3.78
CA SER A 455 -4.56 14.38 5.04
C SER A 455 -5.81 15.19 5.41
N THR A 456 -6.75 15.34 4.48
CA THR A 456 -8.01 16.11 4.65
C THR A 456 -9.21 15.28 5.09
N SER A 457 -9.10 13.93 5.11
CA SER A 457 -10.17 13.06 5.56
C SER A 457 -10.01 12.73 7.05
N GLY A 458 -10.38 13.68 7.92
CA GLY A 458 -10.34 13.54 9.37
C GLY A 458 -11.23 14.57 10.04
#